data_27f8b5a449ca512d2849e42443e3dbe9
#
_entry.id   27f8b5a449ca512d2849e42443e3dbe9
#
_cell.length_a   1.000
_cell.length_b   1.000
_cell.length_c   1.000
_cell.angle_alpha   90.00
_cell.angle_beta   90.00
_cell.angle_gamma   90.00
#
_symmetry.space_group_name_H-M   'P 1'
#
loop_
_entity.id
_entity.type
_entity.pdbx_description
1 polymer ?
#
loop_
_entity_poly.entity_id
_entity_poly.type
_entity_poly.pdbx_seq_one_letter_code
_entity_poly.pdbx_strand_id
1 'polypeptide(L)'
;FLLLKRRMDAGRPFSKGQAMLTALMILPIGIDGLGSYLGFWESNQLMRVLSGSLVGAVVPGFLLLAVNFDPAQGNKQPIYAHTTELLLLLLLSAGLGFGLWLGLPLAGVLAVASVLGEIFFWGGFVWLFLKHLCGRKRLPFWQISLAAAFLGLYTIGGLMQ
;
A
#
# COMPACT_ATOMS: atom_id res chain seq x y z
N PHE A 1 -3.47 7.81 -5.74
CA PHE A 1 -4.73 7.23 -6.21
C PHE A 1 -5.21 7.83 -7.54
N LEU A 2 -5.23 9.16 -7.70
CA LEU A 2 -5.66 9.82 -8.95
C LEU A 2 -4.76 9.48 -10.14
N LEU A 3 -3.46 9.36 -9.95
CA LEU A 3 -2.51 8.90 -10.98
C LEU A 3 -2.71 7.42 -11.32
N LEU A 4 -3.07 6.60 -10.34
CA LEU A 4 -3.35 5.18 -10.52
C LEU A 4 -4.70 4.92 -11.19
N LYS A 5 -5.72 5.79 -11.00
CA LYS A 5 -7.03 5.66 -11.64
C LYS A 5 -6.92 5.67 -13.18
N ARG A 6 -6.00 6.43 -13.74
CA ARG A 6 -5.72 6.44 -15.20
C ARG A 6 -5.11 5.13 -15.71
N ARG A 7 -4.67 4.25 -14.80
CA ARG A 7 -3.95 3.01 -15.11
C ARG A 7 -4.57 1.80 -14.44
N MET A 8 -5.88 1.83 -14.23
CA MET A 8 -6.59 0.71 -13.59
C MET A 8 -6.38 -0.62 -14.33
N ASP A 9 -6.06 -0.58 -15.63
CA ASP A 9 -5.76 -1.76 -16.44
C ASP A 9 -4.26 -2.06 -16.55
N ALA A 10 -3.42 -1.36 -15.79
CA ALA A 10 -1.98 -1.56 -15.83
C ALA A 10 -1.60 -2.86 -15.11
N GLY A 11 -1.02 -3.79 -15.83
CA GLY A 11 -0.59 -5.10 -15.31
C GLY A 11 0.86 -5.45 -15.66
N ARG A 12 1.60 -4.54 -16.33
CA ARG A 12 3.00 -4.79 -16.66
C ARG A 12 3.88 -4.71 -15.42
N PRO A 13 4.73 -5.72 -15.16
CA PRO A 13 5.66 -5.72 -14.03
C PRO A 13 6.57 -4.50 -13.99
N PHE A 14 7.06 -4.18 -12.82
CA PHE A 14 8.05 -3.12 -12.62
C PHE A 14 9.30 -3.37 -13.44
N SER A 15 9.88 -2.33 -14.00
CA SER A 15 11.23 -2.40 -14.55
C SER A 15 12.24 -2.73 -13.44
N LYS A 16 13.44 -3.22 -13.80
CA LYS A 16 14.48 -3.55 -12.80
C LYS A 16 14.78 -2.38 -11.85
N GLY A 17 14.90 -1.16 -12.39
CA GLY A 17 15.13 0.03 -11.58
C GLY A 17 13.96 0.39 -10.67
N GLN A 18 12.72 0.26 -11.15
CA GLN A 18 11.52 0.47 -10.35
C GLN A 18 11.39 -0.58 -9.25
N ALA A 19 11.64 -1.85 -9.55
CA ALA A 19 11.61 -2.92 -8.56
C ALA A 19 12.67 -2.72 -7.47
N MET A 20 13.88 -2.30 -7.84
CA MET A 20 14.94 -1.99 -6.89
C MET A 20 14.56 -0.80 -6.00
N LEU A 21 13.99 0.25 -6.59
CA LEU A 21 13.56 1.43 -5.84
C LEU A 21 12.39 1.10 -4.90
N THR A 22 11.39 0.32 -5.34
CA THR A 22 10.29 -0.12 -4.48
C THR A 22 10.77 -1.00 -3.34
N ALA A 23 11.70 -1.91 -3.58
CA ALA A 23 12.33 -2.71 -2.54
C ALA A 23 13.06 -1.82 -1.51
N LEU A 24 13.81 -0.82 -1.98
CA LEU A 24 14.51 0.14 -1.12
C LEU A 24 13.53 0.96 -0.27
N MET A 25 12.34 1.28 -0.78
CA MET A 25 11.29 2.00 -0.03
C MET A 25 10.64 1.12 1.07
N ILE A 26 10.55 -0.18 0.87
CA ILE A 26 9.99 -1.11 1.85
C ILE A 26 11.01 -1.51 2.93
N LEU A 27 12.28 -1.53 2.58
CA LEU A 27 13.35 -2.02 3.45
C LEU A 27 13.42 -1.30 4.82
N PRO A 28 13.26 0.04 4.92
CA PRO A 28 13.29 0.75 6.19
C PRO A 28 12.28 0.25 7.22
N ILE A 29 11.04 -0.06 6.82
CA ILE A 29 10.03 -0.56 7.77
C ILE A 29 10.37 -1.96 8.26
N GLY A 30 10.94 -2.81 7.37
CA GLY A 30 11.42 -4.14 7.75
C GLY A 30 12.57 -4.07 8.75
N ILE A 31 13.55 -3.22 8.49
CA ILE A 31 14.71 -3.02 9.38
C ILE A 31 14.26 -2.45 10.72
N ASP A 32 13.43 -1.40 10.72
CA ASP A 32 12.95 -0.74 11.93
C ASP A 32 12.08 -1.70 12.77
N GLY A 33 11.16 -2.43 12.15
CA GLY A 33 10.31 -3.39 12.81
C GLY A 33 11.09 -4.56 13.41
N LEU A 34 11.99 -5.18 12.64
CA LEU A 34 12.82 -6.28 13.12
C LEU A 34 13.80 -5.83 14.20
N GLY A 35 14.46 -4.68 14.02
CA GLY A 35 15.41 -4.16 14.99
C GLY A 35 14.74 -3.81 16.32
N SER A 36 13.57 -3.21 16.29
CA SER A 36 12.78 -2.92 17.48
C SER A 36 12.26 -4.21 18.15
N TYR A 37 11.81 -5.20 17.38
CA TYR A 37 11.34 -6.48 17.89
C TYR A 37 12.47 -7.30 18.55
N LEU A 38 13.65 -7.27 17.98
CA LEU A 38 14.84 -7.96 18.51
C LEU A 38 15.52 -7.18 19.65
N GLY A 39 15.04 -5.98 19.99
CA GLY A 39 15.59 -5.17 21.07
C GLY A 39 16.92 -4.48 20.74
N PHE A 40 17.29 -4.38 19.45
CA PHE A 40 18.52 -3.67 19.04
C PHE A 40 18.43 -2.16 19.24
N TRP A 41 17.21 -1.60 19.05
CA TRP A 41 16.91 -0.19 19.29
C TRP A 41 15.43 0.04 19.52
N GLU A 42 15.11 1.19 20.11
CA GLU A 42 13.73 1.66 20.19
C GLU A 42 13.39 2.49 18.93
N SER A 43 12.35 2.08 18.21
CA SER A 43 11.88 2.83 17.07
C SER A 43 11.29 4.17 17.51
N ASN A 44 11.76 5.27 16.93
CA ASN A 44 11.23 6.60 17.22
C ASN A 44 10.06 6.95 16.29
N GLN A 45 9.27 7.97 16.69
CA GLN A 45 8.10 8.38 15.94
C GLN A 45 8.43 8.82 14.49
N LEU A 46 9.56 9.50 14.28
CA LEU A 46 9.98 9.94 12.94
C LEU A 46 10.25 8.74 12.02
N MET A 47 10.98 7.73 12.51
CA MET A 47 11.28 6.52 11.74
C MET A 47 10.00 5.79 11.35
N ARG A 48 9.04 5.64 12.28
CA ARG A 48 7.75 4.99 12.01
C ARG A 48 6.93 5.74 10.97
N VAL A 49 6.86 7.08 11.09
CA VAL A 49 6.10 7.91 10.16
C VAL A 49 6.73 7.89 8.77
N LEU A 50 8.04 8.02 8.67
CA LEU A 50 8.73 8.00 7.38
C LEU A 50 8.65 6.61 6.72
N SER A 51 8.99 5.55 7.43
CA SER A 51 8.94 4.19 6.88
C SER A 51 7.53 3.78 6.49
N GLY A 52 6.53 4.11 7.32
CA GLY A 52 5.11 3.88 7.00
C GLY A 52 4.64 4.66 5.78
N SER A 53 5.03 5.93 5.63
CA SER A 53 4.67 6.74 4.47
C SER A 53 5.27 6.21 3.16
N LEU A 54 6.52 5.74 3.20
CA LEU A 54 7.20 5.12 2.05
C LEU A 54 6.48 3.85 1.59
N VAL A 55 6.16 2.95 2.54
CA VAL A 55 5.42 1.72 2.24
C VAL A 55 4.03 2.03 1.72
N GLY A 56 3.32 2.97 2.34
CA GLY A 56 2.00 3.43 1.90
C GLY A 56 1.99 3.96 0.46
N ALA A 57 3.09 4.54 -0.02
CA ALA A 57 3.22 5.00 -1.40
C ALA A 57 3.37 3.83 -2.41
N VAL A 58 4.01 2.73 -1.99
CA VAL A 58 4.36 1.61 -2.88
C VAL A 58 3.28 0.53 -2.93
N VAL A 59 2.62 0.26 -1.81
CA VAL A 59 1.63 -0.81 -1.67
C VAL A 59 0.51 -0.75 -2.72
N PRO A 60 -0.11 0.41 -3.04
CA PRO A 60 -1.13 0.46 -4.09
C PRO A 60 -0.64 0.00 -5.47
N GLY A 61 0.63 0.24 -5.79
CA GLY A 61 1.25 -0.25 -7.02
C GLY A 61 1.34 -1.78 -7.08
N PHE A 62 1.72 -2.42 -5.97
CA PHE A 62 1.75 -3.88 -5.88
C PHE A 62 0.36 -4.50 -5.95
N LEU A 63 -0.63 -3.89 -5.27
CA LEU A 63 -2.02 -4.36 -5.36
C LEU A 63 -2.54 -4.29 -6.79
N LEU A 64 -2.28 -3.18 -7.47
CA LEU A 64 -2.70 -3.01 -8.87
C LEU A 64 -2.03 -4.04 -9.78
N LEU A 65 -0.74 -4.30 -9.57
CA LEU A 65 -0.02 -5.35 -10.27
C LEU A 65 -0.66 -6.73 -10.02
N ALA A 66 -0.91 -7.08 -8.77
CA ALA A 66 -1.47 -8.38 -8.40
C ALA A 66 -2.90 -8.59 -8.96
N VAL A 67 -3.70 -7.51 -9.07
CA VAL A 67 -5.06 -7.55 -9.63
C VAL A 67 -5.04 -7.77 -11.14
N ASN A 68 -4.15 -7.08 -11.85
CA ASN A 68 -4.20 -6.94 -13.31
C ASN A 68 -3.17 -7.80 -14.04
N PHE A 69 -2.22 -8.41 -13.34
CA PHE A 69 -1.22 -9.26 -13.96
C PHE A 69 -1.87 -10.52 -14.55
N ASP A 70 -1.73 -10.70 -15.85
CA ASP A 70 -2.16 -11.90 -16.57
C ASP A 70 -0.94 -12.52 -17.27
N PRO A 71 -0.49 -13.70 -16.83
CA PRO A 71 0.66 -14.38 -17.44
C PRO A 71 0.39 -14.85 -18.88
N ALA A 72 -0.89 -15.07 -19.25
CA ALA A 72 -1.29 -15.56 -20.56
C ALA A 72 -1.47 -14.44 -21.60
N GLN A 73 -1.69 -13.20 -21.14
CA GLN A 73 -1.87 -12.04 -22.01
C GLN A 73 -0.71 -11.06 -21.80
N GLY A 74 -0.16 -10.56 -22.89
CA GLY A 74 0.89 -9.53 -22.82
C GLY A 74 0.40 -8.28 -22.10
N ASN A 75 0.90 -8.04 -20.88
CA ASN A 75 0.56 -6.86 -20.09
C ASN A 75 1.10 -5.60 -20.75
N LYS A 76 0.21 -4.79 -21.35
CA LYS A 76 0.61 -3.68 -22.25
C LYS A 76 0.98 -2.41 -21.49
N GLN A 77 0.25 -2.09 -20.41
CA GLN A 77 0.45 -0.82 -19.71
C GLN A 77 1.28 -1.00 -18.44
N PRO A 78 2.34 -0.20 -18.25
CA PRO A 78 3.12 -0.20 -17.02
C PRO A 78 2.35 0.51 -15.91
N ILE A 79 2.56 0.09 -14.65
CA ILE A 79 2.00 0.76 -13.47
C ILE A 79 2.61 2.15 -13.32
N TYR A 80 3.92 2.25 -13.44
CA TYR A 80 4.65 3.52 -13.51
C TYR A 80 5.27 3.64 -14.90
N ALA A 81 4.93 4.69 -15.65
CA ALA A 81 5.50 4.90 -16.98
C ALA A 81 7.00 5.20 -16.90
N HIS A 82 7.38 6.00 -15.92
CA HIS A 82 8.76 6.42 -15.69
C HIS A 82 9.14 6.23 -14.22
N THR A 83 10.43 6.00 -13.98
CA THR A 83 10.97 5.94 -12.62
C THR A 83 10.81 7.28 -11.88
N THR A 84 10.75 8.39 -12.61
CA THR A 84 10.46 9.72 -12.06
C THR A 84 9.12 9.82 -11.35
N GLU A 85 8.08 9.11 -11.81
CA GLU A 85 6.77 9.07 -11.12
C GLU A 85 6.91 8.42 -9.74
N LEU A 86 7.68 7.36 -9.64
CA LEU A 86 7.95 6.68 -8.38
C LEU A 86 8.79 7.55 -7.44
N LEU A 87 9.78 8.27 -7.97
CA LEU A 87 10.57 9.24 -7.20
C LEU A 87 9.70 10.39 -6.68
N LEU A 88 8.78 10.91 -7.49
CA LEU A 88 7.83 11.94 -7.05
C LEU A 88 6.91 11.43 -5.93
N LEU A 89 6.42 10.19 -6.05
CA LEU A 89 5.63 9.57 -4.97
C LEU A 89 6.45 9.43 -3.68
N LEU A 90 7.71 9.03 -3.79
CA LEU A 90 8.65 8.96 -2.67
C LEU A 90 8.83 10.33 -2.00
N LEU A 91 9.11 11.36 -2.78
CA LEU A 91 9.31 12.71 -2.26
C LEU A 91 8.04 13.26 -1.61
N LEU A 92 6.89 13.06 -2.23
CA LEU A 92 5.60 13.48 -1.68
C LEU A 92 5.26 12.74 -0.39
N SER A 93 5.43 11.43 -0.35
CA SER A 93 5.13 10.63 0.84
C SER A 93 6.09 10.92 1.99
N ALA A 94 7.39 11.05 1.71
CA ALA A 94 8.38 11.45 2.70
C ALA A 94 8.13 12.87 3.21
N GLY A 95 7.77 13.80 2.32
CA GLY A 95 7.43 15.17 2.67
C GLY A 95 6.17 15.26 3.54
N LEU A 96 5.14 14.49 3.24
CA LEU A 96 3.94 14.38 4.07
C LEU A 96 4.28 13.78 5.45
N GLY A 97 5.05 12.70 5.48
CA GLY A 97 5.50 12.09 6.73
C GLY A 97 6.30 13.05 7.59
N PHE A 98 7.23 13.79 6.99
CA PHE A 98 8.03 14.80 7.69
C PHE A 98 7.17 15.98 8.17
N GLY A 99 6.23 16.44 7.35
CA GLY A 99 5.29 17.49 7.72
C GLY A 99 4.41 17.10 8.92
N LEU A 100 3.95 15.84 8.96
CA LEU A 100 3.24 15.31 10.12
C LEU A 100 4.10 15.29 11.39
N TRP A 101 5.34 14.89 11.25
CA TRP A 101 6.28 14.90 12.37
C TRP A 101 6.52 16.33 12.91
N LEU A 102 6.54 17.33 12.04
CA LEU A 102 6.61 18.74 12.41
C LEU A 102 5.32 19.30 13.02
N GLY A 103 4.25 18.50 13.13
CA GLY A 103 2.99 18.91 13.73
C GLY A 103 2.05 19.69 12.82
N LEU A 104 2.14 19.50 11.50
CA LEU A 104 1.15 20.08 10.59
C LEU A 104 -0.26 19.65 11.00
N PRO A 105 -1.28 20.55 10.98
CA PRO A 105 -2.64 20.28 11.45
C PRO A 105 -3.44 19.42 10.45
N LEU A 106 -2.79 18.43 9.86
CA LEU A 106 -3.37 17.49 8.90
C LEU A 106 -3.74 16.15 9.54
N ALA A 107 -3.51 15.99 10.85
CA ALA A 107 -3.67 14.72 11.55
C ALA A 107 -5.06 14.10 11.36
N GLY A 108 -6.13 14.91 11.43
CA GLY A 108 -7.50 14.40 11.23
C GLY A 108 -7.77 13.89 9.82
N VAL A 109 -7.34 14.65 8.81
CA VAL A 109 -7.51 14.25 7.40
C VAL A 109 -6.71 13.00 7.09
N LEU A 110 -5.49 12.90 7.63
CA LEU A 110 -4.61 11.77 7.42
C LEU A 110 -5.07 10.53 8.20
N ALA A 111 -5.67 10.69 9.37
CA ALA A 111 -6.30 9.60 10.10
C ALA A 111 -7.45 8.97 9.28
N VAL A 112 -8.34 9.79 8.73
CA VAL A 112 -9.41 9.30 7.83
C VAL A 112 -8.84 8.64 6.59
N ALA A 113 -7.83 9.26 5.95
CA ALA A 113 -7.17 8.68 4.78
C ALA A 113 -6.47 7.35 5.09
N SER A 114 -5.87 7.21 6.28
CA SER A 114 -5.24 5.98 6.77
C SER A 114 -6.26 4.85 6.91
N VAL A 115 -7.38 5.12 7.60
CA VAL A 115 -8.47 4.13 7.76
C VAL A 115 -9.01 3.69 6.40
N LEU A 116 -9.27 4.64 5.50
CA LEU A 116 -9.69 4.30 4.13
C LEU A 116 -8.62 3.48 3.40
N GLY A 117 -7.35 3.81 3.56
CA GLY A 117 -6.23 3.07 2.99
C GLY A 117 -6.17 1.62 3.48
N GLU A 118 -6.36 1.39 4.78
CA GLU A 118 -6.43 0.06 5.38
C GLU A 118 -7.61 -0.74 4.86
N ILE A 119 -8.79 -0.13 4.78
CA ILE A 119 -9.98 -0.75 4.20
C ILE A 119 -9.71 -1.22 2.76
N PHE A 120 -9.13 -0.36 1.96
CA PHE A 120 -8.78 -0.70 0.57
C PHE A 120 -7.71 -1.78 0.49
N PHE A 121 -6.72 -1.74 1.36
CA PHE A 121 -5.64 -2.73 1.40
C PHE A 121 -6.18 -4.12 1.75
N TRP A 122 -6.84 -4.26 2.89
CA TRP A 122 -7.38 -5.54 3.35
C TRP A 122 -8.48 -6.05 2.42
N GLY A 123 -9.36 -5.17 1.98
CA GLY A 123 -10.38 -5.54 1.02
C GLY A 123 -9.82 -6.02 -0.31
N GLY A 124 -8.78 -5.35 -0.82
CA GLY A 124 -8.07 -5.76 -2.02
C GLY A 124 -7.39 -7.12 -1.88
N PHE A 125 -6.76 -7.36 -0.72
CA PHE A 125 -6.09 -8.61 -0.42
C PHE A 125 -7.07 -9.79 -0.34
N VAL A 126 -8.18 -9.63 0.40
CA VAL A 126 -9.24 -10.66 0.50
C VAL A 126 -9.87 -10.93 -0.86
N TRP A 127 -10.14 -9.88 -1.65
CA TRP A 127 -10.69 -10.04 -2.99
C TRP A 127 -9.75 -10.81 -3.91
N LEU A 128 -8.43 -10.53 -3.88
CA LEU A 128 -7.43 -11.27 -4.64
C LEU A 128 -7.40 -12.76 -4.25
N PHE A 129 -7.41 -13.02 -2.96
CA PHE A 129 -7.42 -14.36 -2.41
C PHE A 129 -8.65 -15.15 -2.87
N LEU A 130 -9.85 -14.56 -2.75
CA LEU A 130 -11.09 -15.17 -3.20
C LEU A 130 -11.14 -15.36 -4.72
N LYS A 131 -10.64 -14.39 -5.48
CA LYS A 131 -10.55 -14.50 -6.94
C LYS A 131 -9.67 -15.69 -7.35
N HIS A 132 -8.56 -15.90 -6.65
CA HIS A 132 -7.62 -16.99 -6.94
C HIS A 132 -8.20 -18.35 -6.55
N LEU A 133 -8.86 -18.45 -5.39
CA LEU A 133 -9.48 -19.70 -4.90
C LEU A 133 -10.73 -20.09 -5.69
N CYS A 134 -11.60 -19.13 -5.98
CA CYS A 134 -12.91 -19.44 -6.57
C CYS A 134 -12.93 -19.41 -8.10
N GLY A 135 -11.84 -19.00 -8.76
CA GLY A 135 -11.75 -18.93 -10.22
C GLY A 135 -12.79 -18.01 -10.89
N ARG A 136 -13.60 -17.31 -10.10
CA ARG A 136 -14.68 -16.48 -10.60
C ARG A 136 -14.17 -15.12 -11.10
N LYS A 137 -14.31 -14.90 -12.40
CA LYS A 137 -13.89 -13.65 -13.07
C LYS A 137 -14.70 -12.40 -12.68
N ARG A 138 -15.81 -12.52 -11.95
CA ARG A 138 -16.73 -11.40 -11.61
C ARG A 138 -17.15 -11.42 -10.16
N LEU A 139 -16.18 -11.31 -9.23
CA LEU A 139 -16.50 -11.04 -7.85
C LEU A 139 -16.63 -9.51 -7.67
N PRO A 140 -17.68 -9.03 -6.99
CA PRO A 140 -17.86 -7.59 -6.77
C PRO A 140 -16.83 -7.09 -5.75
N PHE A 141 -15.76 -6.47 -6.28
CA PHE A 141 -14.62 -5.97 -5.49
C PHE A 141 -15.05 -5.12 -4.29
N TRP A 142 -15.94 -4.17 -4.52
CA TRP A 142 -16.37 -3.21 -3.49
C TRP A 142 -17.11 -3.85 -2.32
N GLN A 143 -18.01 -4.79 -2.60
CA GLN A 143 -18.80 -5.47 -1.56
C GLN A 143 -17.91 -6.35 -0.68
N ILE A 144 -16.97 -7.06 -1.29
CA ILE A 144 -16.04 -7.93 -0.57
C ILE A 144 -15.06 -7.09 0.24
N SER A 145 -14.55 -6.00 -0.33
CA SER A 145 -13.64 -5.09 0.36
C SER A 145 -14.26 -4.46 1.59
N LEU A 146 -15.51 -3.97 1.47
CA LEU A 146 -16.24 -3.40 2.60
C LEU A 146 -16.53 -4.46 3.66
N ALA A 147 -17.01 -5.65 3.27
CA ALA A 147 -17.32 -6.72 4.22
C ALA A 147 -16.05 -7.19 4.98
N ALA A 148 -14.91 -7.34 4.27
CA ALA A 148 -13.64 -7.72 4.89
C ALA A 148 -13.11 -6.64 5.83
N ALA A 149 -13.27 -5.36 5.48
CA ALA A 149 -12.89 -4.25 6.34
C ALA A 149 -13.73 -4.17 7.61
N PHE A 150 -15.06 -4.33 7.51
CA PHE A 150 -15.93 -4.36 8.68
C PHE A 150 -15.63 -5.54 9.59
N LEU A 151 -15.37 -6.74 9.03
CA LEU A 151 -14.97 -7.91 9.79
C LEU A 151 -13.62 -7.68 10.50
N GLY A 152 -12.65 -7.10 9.81
CA GLY A 152 -11.35 -6.78 10.39
C GLY A 152 -11.44 -5.78 11.54
N LEU A 153 -12.19 -4.69 11.35
CA LEU A 153 -12.43 -3.71 12.42
C LEU A 153 -13.18 -4.30 13.61
N TYR A 154 -14.18 -5.15 13.36
CA TYR A 154 -14.94 -5.82 14.41
C TYR A 154 -14.08 -6.78 15.22
N THR A 155 -13.23 -7.59 14.57
CA THR A 155 -12.33 -8.53 15.25
C THR A 155 -11.25 -7.82 16.07
N ILE A 156 -10.67 -6.74 15.54
CA ILE A 156 -9.66 -5.95 16.27
C ILE A 156 -10.33 -5.23 17.45
N GLY A 157 -11.50 -4.64 17.27
CA GLY A 157 -12.25 -4.00 18.34
C GLY A 157 -12.70 -4.97 19.45
N GLY A 158 -13.00 -6.22 19.08
CA GLY A 158 -13.36 -7.27 20.06
C GLY A 158 -12.16 -7.86 20.82
N LEU A 159 -10.95 -7.77 20.27
CA LEU A 159 -9.72 -8.21 20.94
C LEU A 159 -9.15 -7.15 21.91
N MET A 160 -9.60 -5.92 21.84
CA MET A 160 -9.15 -4.80 22.70
C MET A 160 -10.07 -4.59 23.93
N GLN A 161 -11.15 -5.35 24.07
CA GLN A 161 -12.02 -5.39 25.25
C GLN A 161 -11.62 -6.55 26.17
#